data_cd5bcbc975d880208ed6eb296d8172e8
#
_entry.id   cd5bcbc975d880208ed6eb296d8172e8
#
_cell.length_a   1.000
_cell.length_b   1.000
_cell.length_c   1.000
_cell.angle_alpha   90.00
_cell.angle_beta   90.00
_cell.angle_gamma   90.00
#
_symmetry.space_group_name_H-M   'P 1'
#
loop_
_entity.id
_entity.type
_entity.pdbx_description
1 polymer ?
#
loop_
_entity_poly.entity_id
_entity_poly.type
_entity_poly.pdbx_seq_one_letter_code
_entity_poly.pdbx_strand_id
1 'polypeptide(L)'
;MAYKDIINNICSNIHTGLIDFDEPRSEASMPTQASSEFITNKQQGDWAEDVLFRAINDNSENIVAVRYGKSDDLVAGDEGFEKFFNDFQAELDTIGKRPDILLFKKVDFNESLGYDISSKSSSEIGDYVAKAIAGIEVRSSAFLINKYTEEANRVIRENTERAIELKNIVLDEYADLLEQKRPELIAILQQIDETSVRSIDYRKPTWKTSQRLQELTDKLSELKDCLKIIQKRNSLSITPKVEDLKVVHKWIMTYNVPHFYVQVFFDKVYGVSFQHILELVSNRDLEDD
;
A
#
# COMPACT_ATOMS: atom_id res chain seq x y z
N MET A 1 -27.65 -8.41 13.23
CA MET A 1 -27.35 -7.24 12.38
C MET A 1 -26.57 -7.76 11.20
N ALA A 2 -26.95 -7.40 9.97
CA ALA A 2 -26.22 -7.83 8.78
C ALA A 2 -24.85 -7.11 8.73
N TYR A 3 -23.85 -7.72 8.10
CA TYR A 3 -22.50 -7.13 8.03
C TYR A 3 -22.51 -5.75 7.35
N LYS A 4 -23.28 -5.62 6.27
CA LYS A 4 -23.45 -4.34 5.58
C LYS A 4 -24.03 -3.23 6.45
N ASP A 5 -24.87 -3.56 7.45
CA ASP A 5 -25.43 -2.55 8.36
C ASP A 5 -24.34 -2.00 9.29
N ILE A 6 -23.43 -2.88 9.74
CA ILE A 6 -22.25 -2.49 10.54
C ILE A 6 -21.37 -1.54 9.73
N ILE A 7 -21.07 -1.90 8.49
CA ILE A 7 -20.22 -1.09 7.60
C ILE A 7 -20.89 0.26 7.31
N ASN A 8 -22.17 0.31 6.99
CA ASN A 8 -22.89 1.57 6.76
C ASN A 8 -22.85 2.49 8.00
N ASN A 9 -23.00 1.90 9.19
CA ASN A 9 -22.93 2.69 10.43
C ASN A 9 -21.54 3.31 10.65
N ILE A 10 -20.46 2.59 10.32
CA ILE A 10 -19.10 3.13 10.40
C ILE A 10 -18.90 4.21 9.34
N CYS A 11 -19.28 3.95 8.08
CA CYS A 11 -19.16 4.90 6.97
C CYS A 11 -19.86 6.23 7.28
N SER A 12 -21.00 6.21 7.97
CA SER A 12 -21.74 7.44 8.34
C SER A 12 -20.97 8.34 9.32
N ASN A 13 -19.94 7.83 9.99
CA ASN A 13 -19.07 8.60 10.89
C ASN A 13 -17.81 9.13 10.21
N ILE A 14 -17.52 8.69 8.98
CA ILE A 14 -16.37 9.17 8.20
C ILE A 14 -16.72 10.52 7.56
N HIS A 15 -15.83 11.49 7.71
CA HIS A 15 -16.03 12.81 7.11
C HIS A 15 -16.00 12.70 5.58
N THR A 16 -17.01 13.26 4.89
CA THR A 16 -17.13 13.20 3.44
C THR A 16 -15.95 13.86 2.69
N GLY A 17 -15.23 14.78 3.33
CA GLY A 17 -14.00 15.36 2.81
C GLY A 17 -12.82 14.38 2.76
N LEU A 18 -12.87 13.26 3.53
CA LEU A 18 -11.89 12.17 3.45
C LEU A 18 -12.34 11.12 2.43
N ILE A 19 -13.56 10.59 2.60
CA ILE A 19 -14.14 9.60 1.69
C ILE A 19 -15.63 9.87 1.59
N ASP A 20 -16.10 10.18 0.40
CA ASP A 20 -17.52 10.24 0.09
C ASP A 20 -17.92 8.96 -0.64
N PHE A 21 -18.63 8.07 0.07
CA PHE A 21 -19.07 6.78 -0.47
C PHE A 21 -20.26 6.92 -1.44
N ASP A 22 -20.98 8.04 -1.42
CA ASP A 22 -22.10 8.33 -2.29
C ASP A 22 -21.67 9.03 -3.60
N GLU A 23 -20.46 9.60 -3.61
CA GLU A 23 -19.92 10.25 -4.80
C GLU A 23 -19.60 9.19 -5.88
N PRO A 24 -20.08 9.39 -7.13
CA PRO A 24 -19.75 8.51 -8.23
C PRO A 24 -18.22 8.35 -8.39
N ARG A 25 -17.80 7.16 -8.76
CA ARG A 25 -16.41 6.89 -9.09
C ARG A 25 -16.01 7.71 -10.32
N SER A 26 -14.81 8.28 -10.31
CA SER A 26 -14.24 8.90 -11.52
C SER A 26 -13.98 7.84 -12.59
N GLU A 27 -14.27 8.16 -13.84
CA GLU A 27 -13.94 7.28 -14.97
C GLU A 27 -12.41 7.09 -15.06
N ALA A 28 -11.98 5.85 -15.15
CA ALA A 28 -10.57 5.55 -15.34
C ALA A 28 -10.21 5.70 -16.82
N SER A 29 -9.07 6.35 -17.09
CA SER A 29 -8.51 6.38 -18.44
C SER A 29 -7.99 5.01 -18.84
N MET A 30 -8.41 4.52 -20.01
CA MET A 30 -7.90 3.26 -20.55
C MET A 30 -6.40 3.39 -20.88
N PRO A 31 -5.53 2.55 -20.32
CA PRO A 31 -4.12 2.54 -20.69
C PRO A 31 -3.94 2.01 -22.11
N THR A 32 -2.99 2.59 -22.83
CA THR A 32 -2.71 2.20 -24.24
C THR A 32 -1.67 1.10 -24.37
N GLN A 33 -0.81 0.94 -23.36
CA GLN A 33 0.26 -0.06 -23.34
C GLN A 33 0.62 -0.43 -21.89
N ALA A 34 0.89 -1.72 -21.66
CA ALA A 34 1.42 -2.18 -20.39
C ALA A 34 2.91 -1.86 -20.26
N SER A 35 3.33 -1.34 -19.10
CA SER A 35 4.74 -1.17 -18.76
C SER A 35 5.35 -2.49 -18.27
N SER A 36 6.68 -2.63 -18.36
CA SER A 36 7.40 -3.78 -17.80
C SER A 36 7.21 -3.88 -16.28
N GLU A 37 7.12 -2.73 -15.59
CA GLU A 37 6.83 -2.68 -14.17
C GLU A 37 5.43 -3.22 -13.86
N PHE A 38 4.41 -2.86 -14.65
CA PHE A 38 3.07 -3.40 -14.51
C PHE A 38 3.05 -4.93 -14.67
N ILE A 39 3.73 -5.46 -15.70
CA ILE A 39 3.81 -6.91 -15.95
C ILE A 39 4.47 -7.63 -14.76
N THR A 40 5.57 -7.09 -14.24
CA THR A 40 6.26 -7.66 -13.08
C THR A 40 5.36 -7.65 -11.85
N ASN A 41 4.67 -6.54 -11.58
CA ASN A 41 3.76 -6.42 -10.44
C ASN A 41 2.56 -7.37 -10.59
N LYS A 42 2.02 -7.54 -11.80
CA LYS A 42 0.96 -8.51 -12.09
C LYS A 42 1.40 -9.93 -11.76
N GLN A 43 2.56 -10.37 -12.29
CA GLN A 43 3.09 -11.71 -12.01
C GLN A 43 3.33 -11.96 -10.52
N GLN A 44 3.78 -10.93 -9.80
CA GLN A 44 3.95 -11.01 -8.35
C GLN A 44 2.59 -11.11 -7.62
N GLY A 45 1.57 -10.42 -8.11
CA GLY A 45 0.19 -10.54 -7.63
C GLY A 45 -0.35 -11.95 -7.83
N ASP A 46 -0.28 -12.45 -9.05
CA ASP A 46 -0.73 -13.80 -9.43
C ASP A 46 -0.05 -14.89 -8.57
N TRP A 47 1.25 -14.74 -8.32
CA TRP A 47 1.99 -15.63 -7.40
C TRP A 47 1.43 -15.61 -5.97
N ALA A 48 1.15 -14.42 -5.42
CA ALA A 48 0.64 -14.29 -4.06
C ALA A 48 -0.76 -14.87 -3.90
N GLU A 49 -1.62 -14.65 -4.90
CA GLU A 49 -2.96 -15.25 -4.96
C GLU A 49 -2.88 -16.77 -5.03
N ASP A 50 -2.00 -17.33 -5.87
CA ASP A 50 -1.82 -18.78 -6.01
C ASP A 50 -1.31 -19.42 -4.70
N VAL A 51 -0.33 -18.80 -4.04
CA VAL A 51 0.19 -19.26 -2.74
C VAL A 51 -0.92 -19.29 -1.69
N LEU A 52 -1.68 -18.19 -1.57
CA LEU A 52 -2.75 -18.10 -0.57
C LEU A 52 -3.89 -19.10 -0.86
N PHE A 53 -4.31 -19.19 -2.12
CA PHE A 53 -5.34 -20.12 -2.58
C PHE A 53 -4.97 -21.57 -2.26
N ARG A 54 -3.75 -22.00 -2.60
CA ARG A 54 -3.27 -23.37 -2.30
C ARG A 54 -3.13 -23.59 -0.80
N ALA A 55 -2.54 -22.62 -0.08
CA ALA A 55 -2.36 -22.77 1.36
C ALA A 55 -3.69 -23.00 2.09
N ILE A 56 -4.77 -22.35 1.69
CA ILE A 56 -6.09 -22.56 2.27
C ILE A 56 -6.66 -23.91 1.89
N ASN A 57 -6.66 -24.25 0.59
CA ASN A 57 -7.29 -25.48 0.12
C ASN A 57 -6.54 -26.75 0.53
N ASP A 58 -5.21 -26.70 0.66
CA ASP A 58 -4.39 -27.86 1.05
C ASP A 58 -4.40 -28.10 2.56
N ASN A 59 -4.65 -27.07 3.38
CA ASN A 59 -4.51 -27.19 4.84
C ASN A 59 -5.83 -27.04 5.61
N SER A 60 -6.93 -26.60 4.98
CA SER A 60 -8.21 -26.41 5.67
C SER A 60 -9.16 -27.58 5.41
N GLU A 61 -9.67 -28.19 6.48
CA GLU A 61 -10.69 -29.22 6.40
C GLU A 61 -12.12 -28.67 6.21
N ASN A 62 -12.35 -27.43 6.68
CA ASN A 62 -13.68 -26.87 6.81
C ASN A 62 -13.97 -25.69 5.89
N ILE A 63 -12.93 -25.11 5.26
CA ILE A 63 -13.01 -23.92 4.41
C ILE A 63 -12.47 -24.25 3.03
N VAL A 64 -13.13 -23.75 2.00
CA VAL A 64 -12.71 -23.83 0.60
C VAL A 64 -12.49 -22.44 0.07
N ALA A 65 -11.35 -22.21 -0.55
CA ALA A 65 -11.04 -20.99 -1.30
C ALA A 65 -11.44 -21.16 -2.77
N VAL A 66 -12.10 -20.15 -3.33
CA VAL A 66 -12.55 -20.12 -4.73
C VAL A 66 -12.04 -18.83 -5.37
N ARG A 67 -11.41 -18.92 -6.54
CA ARG A 67 -10.98 -17.76 -7.32
C ARG A 67 -12.20 -17.03 -7.87
N TYR A 68 -12.26 -15.71 -7.67
CA TYR A 68 -13.42 -14.91 -8.03
C TYR A 68 -13.07 -13.57 -8.70
N GLY A 69 -11.92 -12.99 -8.36
CA GLY A 69 -11.43 -11.78 -9.00
C GLY A 69 -11.36 -11.96 -10.52
N LYS A 70 -11.78 -10.95 -11.27
CA LYS A 70 -11.57 -10.96 -12.73
C LYS A 70 -10.07 -10.89 -12.99
N SER A 71 -9.47 -12.03 -13.26
CA SER A 71 -8.12 -12.15 -13.82
C SER A 71 -8.28 -12.44 -15.29
N ASP A 72 -7.91 -11.48 -16.14
CA ASP A 72 -7.72 -11.75 -17.55
C ASP A 72 -6.21 -11.70 -17.84
N ASP A 73 -5.72 -12.60 -18.71
CA ASP A 73 -4.33 -12.55 -19.15
C ASP A 73 -4.06 -11.37 -20.07
N LEU A 74 -5.12 -10.68 -20.52
CA LEU A 74 -5.04 -9.49 -21.36
C LEU A 74 -4.41 -8.30 -20.62
N VAL A 75 -3.44 -7.69 -21.26
CA VAL A 75 -2.82 -6.45 -20.80
C VAL A 75 -3.03 -5.32 -21.81
N ALA A 76 -2.84 -4.09 -21.36
CA ALA A 76 -2.99 -2.92 -22.25
C ALA A 76 -2.08 -3.06 -23.50
N GLY A 77 -2.69 -2.97 -24.67
CA GLY A 77 -2.05 -3.22 -25.98
C GLY A 77 -2.42 -4.56 -26.62
N ASP A 78 -3.01 -5.50 -25.90
CA ASP A 78 -3.49 -6.76 -26.46
C ASP A 78 -4.81 -6.60 -27.20
N GLU A 79 -5.04 -7.49 -28.19
CA GLU A 79 -6.34 -7.57 -28.88
C GLU A 79 -7.43 -7.98 -27.88
N GLY A 80 -8.54 -7.22 -27.84
CA GLY A 80 -9.65 -7.46 -26.93
C GLY A 80 -9.56 -6.74 -25.57
N PHE A 81 -8.40 -6.14 -25.24
CA PHE A 81 -8.22 -5.42 -23.98
C PHE A 81 -9.26 -4.29 -23.78
N GLU A 82 -9.60 -3.53 -24.83
CA GLU A 82 -10.61 -2.46 -24.73
C GLU A 82 -11.97 -2.97 -24.26
N LYS A 83 -12.43 -4.10 -24.83
CA LYS A 83 -13.69 -4.72 -24.41
C LYS A 83 -13.60 -5.17 -22.95
N PHE A 84 -12.53 -5.87 -22.59
CA PHE A 84 -12.30 -6.30 -21.21
C PHE A 84 -12.30 -5.13 -20.24
N PHE A 85 -11.59 -4.05 -20.57
CA PHE A 85 -11.54 -2.84 -19.75
C PHE A 85 -12.92 -2.23 -19.54
N ASN A 86 -13.72 -2.06 -20.61
CA ASN A 86 -15.05 -1.49 -20.54
C ASN A 86 -16.02 -2.37 -19.73
N ASP A 87 -15.98 -3.68 -19.93
CA ASP A 87 -16.78 -4.65 -19.17
C ASP A 87 -16.40 -4.62 -17.67
N PHE A 88 -15.12 -4.49 -17.36
CA PHE A 88 -14.63 -4.36 -16.00
C PHE A 88 -15.08 -3.04 -15.35
N GLN A 89 -15.00 -1.91 -16.07
CA GLN A 89 -15.47 -0.62 -15.56
C GLN A 89 -16.98 -0.65 -15.27
N ALA A 90 -17.78 -1.22 -16.19
CA ALA A 90 -19.23 -1.38 -16.01
C ALA A 90 -19.56 -2.27 -14.79
N GLU A 91 -18.77 -3.30 -14.54
CA GLU A 91 -18.94 -4.15 -13.35
C GLU A 91 -18.62 -3.42 -12.06
N LEU A 92 -17.54 -2.63 -12.01
CA LEU A 92 -17.22 -1.76 -10.87
C LEU A 92 -18.38 -0.81 -10.55
N ASP A 93 -19.05 -0.29 -11.57
CA ASP A 93 -20.20 0.62 -11.42
C ASP A 93 -21.49 -0.11 -11.01
N THR A 94 -21.58 -1.42 -11.23
CA THR A 94 -22.79 -2.21 -10.93
C THR A 94 -22.71 -2.86 -9.56
N ILE A 95 -21.69 -3.68 -9.32
CA ILE A 95 -21.54 -4.49 -8.10
C ILE A 95 -20.32 -4.11 -7.25
N GLY A 96 -19.46 -3.21 -7.72
CA GLY A 96 -18.19 -2.90 -7.08
C GLY A 96 -17.07 -3.86 -7.47
N LYS A 97 -15.96 -3.83 -6.72
CA LYS A 97 -14.77 -4.64 -7.01
C LYS A 97 -14.91 -6.04 -6.41
N ARG A 98 -14.78 -7.06 -7.25
CA ARG A 98 -14.68 -8.45 -6.78
C ARG A 98 -13.38 -8.63 -6.00
N PRO A 99 -13.41 -9.26 -4.80
CA PRO A 99 -12.19 -9.75 -4.17
C PRO A 99 -11.56 -10.87 -5.00
N ASP A 100 -10.25 -11.07 -4.88
CA ASP A 100 -9.52 -12.08 -5.64
C ASP A 100 -9.97 -13.49 -5.30
N ILE A 101 -10.25 -13.75 -4.00
CA ILE A 101 -10.65 -15.06 -3.48
C ILE A 101 -11.90 -14.92 -2.63
N LEU A 102 -12.82 -15.87 -2.78
CA LEU A 102 -13.93 -16.10 -1.86
C LEU A 102 -13.65 -17.30 -0.97
N LEU A 103 -14.02 -17.20 0.30
CA LEU A 103 -13.99 -18.33 1.23
C LEU A 103 -15.41 -18.84 1.46
N PHE A 104 -15.58 -20.14 1.36
CA PHE A 104 -16.82 -20.83 1.66
C PHE A 104 -16.61 -21.87 2.78
N LYS A 105 -17.65 -22.11 3.58
CA LYS A 105 -17.67 -23.35 4.35
C LYS A 105 -17.75 -24.53 3.37
N LYS A 106 -17.09 -25.63 3.68
CA LYS A 106 -17.09 -26.82 2.80
C LYS A 106 -18.48 -27.32 2.49
N VAL A 107 -19.42 -27.16 3.42
CA VAL A 107 -20.83 -27.55 3.24
C VAL A 107 -21.60 -26.67 2.27
N ASP A 108 -21.14 -25.43 2.04
CA ASP A 108 -21.76 -24.46 1.15
C ASP A 108 -21.02 -24.38 -0.21
N PHE A 109 -19.90 -25.11 -0.35
CA PHE A 109 -19.13 -25.14 -1.60
C PHE A 109 -19.89 -25.88 -2.68
N ASN A 110 -19.99 -25.26 -3.86
CA ASN A 110 -20.65 -25.84 -5.01
C ASN A 110 -19.62 -26.49 -5.97
N GLU A 111 -19.44 -27.79 -5.88
CA GLU A 111 -18.50 -28.55 -6.70
C GLU A 111 -18.75 -28.41 -8.20
N SER A 112 -20.00 -28.18 -8.63
CA SER A 112 -20.33 -28.01 -10.06
C SER A 112 -19.81 -26.71 -10.65
N LEU A 113 -19.57 -25.69 -9.82
CA LEU A 113 -18.96 -24.42 -10.23
C LEU A 113 -17.43 -24.48 -10.21
N GLY A 114 -16.84 -25.47 -9.48
CA GLY A 114 -15.40 -25.63 -9.35
C GLY A 114 -14.75 -24.57 -8.46
N TYR A 115 -13.43 -24.53 -8.51
CA TYR A 115 -12.58 -23.66 -7.68
C TYR A 115 -12.27 -22.31 -8.35
N ASP A 116 -12.77 -22.06 -9.55
CA ASP A 116 -12.58 -20.82 -10.28
C ASP A 116 -13.89 -20.38 -10.95
N ILE A 117 -14.41 -19.25 -10.49
CA ILE A 117 -15.64 -18.63 -10.99
C ILE A 117 -15.39 -17.22 -11.53
N SER A 118 -14.12 -16.86 -11.75
CA SER A 118 -13.70 -15.52 -12.20
C SER A 118 -14.31 -15.11 -13.55
N SER A 119 -14.48 -16.08 -14.46
CA SER A 119 -15.06 -15.88 -15.80
C SER A 119 -16.60 -15.77 -15.81
N LYS A 120 -17.29 -16.11 -14.71
CA LYS A 120 -18.75 -16.10 -14.66
C LYS A 120 -19.30 -14.70 -14.41
N SER A 121 -20.46 -14.39 -14.99
CA SER A 121 -21.12 -13.12 -14.77
C SER A 121 -21.71 -13.01 -13.36
N SER A 122 -21.76 -11.80 -12.81
CA SER A 122 -22.34 -11.55 -11.49
C SER A 122 -23.82 -11.96 -11.41
N SER A 123 -24.56 -11.87 -12.52
CA SER A 123 -25.97 -12.32 -12.61
C SER A 123 -26.15 -13.82 -12.48
N GLU A 124 -25.14 -14.62 -12.89
CA GLU A 124 -25.22 -16.09 -12.82
C GLU A 124 -24.87 -16.62 -11.44
N ILE A 125 -23.97 -15.94 -10.72
CA ILE A 125 -23.39 -16.47 -9.47
C ILE A 125 -23.71 -15.64 -8.23
N GLY A 126 -24.50 -14.57 -8.34
CA GLY A 126 -24.75 -13.64 -7.24
C GLY A 126 -25.24 -14.30 -5.96
N ASP A 127 -26.21 -15.22 -6.06
CA ASP A 127 -26.75 -15.98 -4.91
C ASP A 127 -25.72 -16.92 -4.28
N TYR A 128 -24.77 -17.40 -5.09
CA TYR A 128 -23.66 -18.22 -4.58
C TYR A 128 -22.63 -17.36 -3.88
N VAL A 129 -22.25 -16.23 -4.46
CA VAL A 129 -21.30 -15.27 -3.85
C VAL A 129 -21.80 -14.82 -2.48
N ALA A 130 -23.11 -14.54 -2.33
CA ALA A 130 -23.70 -14.14 -1.06
C ALA A 130 -23.62 -15.20 0.06
N LYS A 131 -23.28 -16.46 -0.25
CA LYS A 131 -23.04 -17.53 0.73
C LYS A 131 -21.61 -17.58 1.22
N ALA A 132 -20.68 -16.84 0.60
CA ALA A 132 -19.31 -16.77 1.05
C ALA A 132 -19.23 -16.22 2.47
N ILE A 133 -18.29 -16.76 3.27
CA ILE A 133 -18.02 -16.29 4.64
C ILE A 133 -17.05 -15.13 4.67
N ALA A 134 -16.25 -14.96 3.60
CA ALA A 134 -15.34 -13.82 3.43
C ALA A 134 -14.93 -13.66 1.97
N GLY A 135 -14.65 -12.41 1.57
CA GLY A 135 -13.90 -12.05 0.38
C GLY A 135 -12.50 -11.59 0.76
N ILE A 136 -11.51 -11.97 0.00
CA ILE A 136 -10.10 -11.65 0.23
C ILE A 136 -9.54 -10.91 -0.97
N GLU A 137 -9.07 -9.70 -0.77
CA GLU A 137 -8.21 -8.95 -1.67
C GLU A 137 -6.77 -9.25 -1.33
N VAL A 138 -6.01 -9.81 -2.26
CA VAL A 138 -4.62 -10.21 -2.08
C VAL A 138 -3.69 -9.11 -2.54
N ARG A 139 -2.70 -8.81 -1.75
CA ARG A 139 -1.60 -7.90 -2.08
C ARG A 139 -0.29 -8.64 -1.89
N SER A 140 0.69 -8.30 -2.67
CA SER A 140 2.01 -8.94 -2.63
C SER A 140 3.12 -7.96 -2.30
N SER A 141 4.17 -8.45 -1.66
CA SER A 141 5.42 -7.71 -1.43
C SER A 141 6.60 -8.66 -1.51
N ALA A 142 7.53 -8.36 -2.41
CA ALA A 142 8.67 -9.22 -2.74
C ALA A 142 9.84 -9.05 -1.76
N PHE A 143 9.60 -9.25 -0.45
CA PHE A 143 10.69 -9.23 0.53
C PHE A 143 10.39 -10.10 1.76
N LEU A 144 11.45 -10.39 2.53
CA LEU A 144 11.37 -11.09 3.80
C LEU A 144 11.21 -10.05 4.93
N ILE A 145 10.11 -10.10 5.69
CA ILE A 145 9.78 -9.11 6.71
C ILE A 145 10.88 -8.97 7.77
N ASN A 146 11.38 -10.09 8.29
CA ASN A 146 12.40 -10.05 9.33
C ASN A 146 13.68 -9.38 8.81
N LYS A 147 14.13 -9.72 7.59
CA LYS A 147 15.31 -9.10 6.98
C LYS A 147 15.09 -7.62 6.64
N TYR A 148 13.88 -7.25 6.26
CA TYR A 148 13.55 -5.86 5.96
C TYR A 148 13.77 -4.95 7.18
N THR A 149 13.29 -5.35 8.35
CA THR A 149 13.46 -4.57 9.59
C THR A 149 14.95 -4.47 9.98
N GLU A 150 15.69 -5.58 9.88
CA GLU A 150 17.14 -5.60 10.18
C GLU A 150 17.91 -4.68 9.22
N GLU A 151 17.64 -4.78 7.93
CA GLU A 151 18.28 -3.95 6.90
C GLU A 151 17.93 -2.47 7.05
N ALA A 152 16.65 -2.15 7.30
CA ALA A 152 16.22 -0.78 7.56
C ALA A 152 16.95 -0.17 8.77
N ASN A 153 17.05 -0.92 9.86
CA ASN A 153 17.77 -0.47 11.06
C ASN A 153 19.27 -0.31 10.80
N ARG A 154 19.87 -1.20 9.99
CA ARG A 154 21.28 -1.09 9.58
C ARG A 154 21.52 0.20 8.80
N VAL A 155 20.69 0.46 7.78
CA VAL A 155 20.79 1.66 6.93
C VAL A 155 20.62 2.94 7.76
N ILE A 156 19.66 2.97 8.69
CA ILE A 156 19.46 4.13 9.60
C ILE A 156 20.72 4.35 10.45
N ARG A 157 21.26 3.30 11.06
CA ARG A 157 22.46 3.42 11.90
C ARG A 157 23.66 3.95 11.11
N GLU A 158 23.97 3.34 9.95
CA GLU A 158 25.10 3.76 9.10
C GLU A 158 24.97 5.23 8.66
N ASN A 159 23.77 5.67 8.29
CA ASN A 159 23.53 7.06 7.91
C ASN A 159 23.58 8.01 9.13
N THR A 160 23.17 7.56 10.32
CA THR A 160 23.31 8.35 11.56
C THR A 160 24.76 8.58 11.91
N GLU A 161 25.58 7.52 11.91
CA GLU A 161 27.02 7.61 12.13
C GLU A 161 27.69 8.54 11.11
N ARG A 162 27.34 8.42 9.84
CA ARG A 162 27.86 9.28 8.77
C ARG A 162 27.42 10.74 8.91
N ALA A 163 26.18 10.99 9.31
CA ALA A 163 25.68 12.35 9.55
C ALA A 163 26.44 13.05 10.68
N ILE A 164 26.73 12.32 11.78
CA ILE A 164 27.49 12.84 12.90
C ILE A 164 28.95 13.12 12.48
N GLU A 165 29.57 12.23 11.71
CA GLU A 165 30.92 12.44 11.17
C GLU A 165 30.98 13.69 10.29
N LEU A 166 30.05 13.83 9.32
CA LEU A 166 29.97 14.98 8.43
C LEU A 166 29.75 16.30 9.18
N LYS A 167 28.85 16.27 10.19
CA LYS A 167 28.65 17.42 11.08
C LYS A 167 29.97 17.84 11.75
N ASN A 168 30.74 16.90 12.30
CA ASN A 168 32.01 17.20 12.97
C ASN A 168 32.99 17.81 11.96
N ILE A 169 33.18 17.19 10.80
CA ILE A 169 34.03 17.73 9.74
C ILE A 169 33.66 19.17 9.38
N VAL A 170 32.35 19.43 9.19
CA VAL A 170 31.86 20.77 8.81
C VAL A 170 32.12 21.79 9.92
N LEU A 171 31.91 21.44 11.18
CA LEU A 171 32.12 22.34 12.31
C LEU A 171 33.62 22.56 12.61
N ASP A 172 34.48 21.57 12.37
CA ASP A 172 35.91 21.66 12.64
C ASP A 172 36.65 22.38 11.50
N GLU A 173 36.33 22.09 10.25
CA GLU A 173 37.14 22.56 9.10
C GLU A 173 36.54 23.80 8.41
N TYR A 174 35.24 24.08 8.57
CA TYR A 174 34.52 25.10 7.80
C TYR A 174 33.69 26.08 8.67
N ALA A 175 33.90 26.11 10.00
CA ALA A 175 33.16 26.99 10.90
C ALA A 175 33.30 28.46 10.50
N ASP A 176 34.51 28.90 10.10
CA ASP A 176 34.79 30.24 9.64
C ASP A 176 33.97 30.67 8.42
N LEU A 177 33.72 29.74 7.48
CA LEU A 177 32.90 29.99 6.30
C LEU A 177 31.40 30.02 6.66
N LEU A 178 30.98 29.18 7.59
CA LEU A 178 29.60 29.20 8.09
C LEU A 178 29.29 30.49 8.84
N GLU A 179 30.18 30.96 9.71
CA GLU A 179 30.03 32.22 10.44
C GLU A 179 29.83 33.41 9.49
N GLN A 180 30.57 33.41 8.36
CA GLN A 180 30.47 34.47 7.36
C GLN A 180 29.22 34.39 6.48
N LYS A 181 28.74 33.17 6.15
CA LYS A 181 27.70 32.97 5.14
C LYS A 181 26.33 32.65 5.73
N ARG A 182 26.28 31.80 6.77
CA ARG A 182 25.05 31.34 7.39
C ARG A 182 25.29 30.85 8.84
N PRO A 183 25.52 31.79 9.78
CA PRO A 183 25.83 31.45 11.17
C PRO A 183 24.73 30.60 11.85
N GLU A 184 23.48 30.73 11.43
CA GLU A 184 22.39 29.92 11.94
C GLU A 184 22.57 28.41 11.68
N LEU A 185 23.29 28.01 10.64
CA LEU A 185 23.58 26.60 10.38
C LEU A 185 24.45 25.97 11.47
N ILE A 186 25.33 26.73 12.10
CA ILE A 186 26.20 26.21 13.19
C ILE A 186 25.31 25.70 14.33
N ALA A 187 24.32 26.49 14.75
CA ALA A 187 23.42 26.09 15.83
C ALA A 187 22.56 24.86 15.46
N ILE A 188 22.13 24.78 14.18
CA ILE A 188 21.38 23.61 13.69
C ILE A 188 22.28 22.36 13.66
N LEU A 189 23.50 22.48 13.15
CA LEU A 189 24.43 21.35 13.06
C LEU A 189 24.84 20.85 14.45
N GLN A 190 25.04 21.74 15.43
CA GLN A 190 25.37 21.38 16.81
C GLN A 190 24.29 20.53 17.48
N GLN A 191 23.04 20.62 17.05
CA GLN A 191 21.93 19.82 17.56
C GLN A 191 21.93 18.38 17.01
N ILE A 192 22.72 18.07 15.96
CA ILE A 192 22.74 16.74 15.38
C ILE A 192 23.45 15.74 16.32
N ASP A 193 22.69 14.82 16.86
CA ASP A 193 23.13 13.66 17.63
C ASP A 193 22.28 12.43 17.30
N GLU A 194 22.52 11.30 17.95
CA GLU A 194 21.80 10.04 17.71
C GLU A 194 20.29 10.15 17.96
N THR A 195 19.84 11.06 18.84
CA THR A 195 18.45 11.19 19.25
C THR A 195 17.70 12.24 18.42
N SER A 196 18.35 13.34 18.12
CA SER A 196 17.76 14.50 17.44
C SER A 196 17.81 14.44 15.91
N VAL A 197 18.68 13.61 15.34
CA VAL A 197 18.96 13.51 13.91
C VAL A 197 17.70 13.33 13.03
N ARG A 198 16.64 12.73 13.59
CA ARG A 198 15.37 12.51 12.89
C ARG A 198 14.51 13.77 12.71
N SER A 199 14.71 14.78 13.53
CA SER A 199 13.94 16.04 13.52
C SER A 199 14.67 17.21 12.87
N ILE A 200 15.96 17.04 12.54
CA ILE A 200 16.79 18.10 11.99
C ILE A 200 16.52 18.31 10.50
N ASP A 201 16.20 19.54 10.15
CA ASP A 201 16.09 19.96 8.76
C ASP A 201 16.79 21.30 8.53
N TYR A 202 17.33 21.48 7.33
CA TYR A 202 17.87 22.74 6.88
C TYR A 202 17.82 22.87 5.36
N ARG A 203 17.78 24.11 4.87
CA ARG A 203 17.87 24.38 3.44
C ARG A 203 19.31 24.26 2.97
N LYS A 204 19.58 23.37 2.02
CA LYS A 204 20.87 23.18 1.40
C LYS A 204 21.38 24.45 0.73
N PRO A 205 22.60 24.92 1.02
CA PRO A 205 23.23 26.01 0.29
C PRO A 205 23.71 25.56 -1.08
N THR A 206 23.98 26.55 -1.97
CA THR A 206 24.45 26.32 -3.35
C THR A 206 25.65 27.20 -3.66
N TRP A 207 26.61 27.31 -2.73
CA TRP A 207 27.79 28.15 -2.90
C TRP A 207 28.81 27.50 -3.83
N LYS A 208 29.32 28.29 -4.81
CA LYS A 208 30.27 27.83 -5.84
C LYS A 208 31.40 28.83 -6.11
N THR A 209 31.52 29.90 -5.30
CA THR A 209 32.42 31.01 -5.57
C THR A 209 33.89 30.73 -5.25
N SER A 210 34.19 29.70 -4.49
CA SER A 210 35.56 29.21 -4.24
C SER A 210 35.55 27.71 -4.07
N GLN A 211 36.69 27.06 -4.26
CA GLN A 211 36.85 25.61 -4.06
C GLN A 211 36.42 25.19 -2.65
N ARG A 212 36.86 25.89 -1.61
CA ARG A 212 36.56 25.58 -0.21
C ARG A 212 35.06 25.72 0.09
N LEU A 213 34.35 26.69 -0.55
CA LEU A 213 32.90 26.83 -0.44
C LEU A 213 32.16 25.72 -1.20
N GLN A 214 32.72 25.24 -2.29
CA GLN A 214 32.15 24.11 -3.01
C GLN A 214 32.27 22.82 -2.20
N GLU A 215 33.45 22.55 -1.62
CA GLU A 215 33.66 21.40 -0.72
C GLU A 215 32.71 21.42 0.48
N LEU A 216 32.51 22.58 1.13
CA LEU A 216 31.52 22.77 2.19
C LEU A 216 30.09 22.46 1.68
N THR A 217 29.73 22.96 0.49
CA THR A 217 28.42 22.70 -0.11
C THR A 217 28.20 21.21 -0.36
N ASP A 218 29.22 20.51 -0.82
CA ASP A 218 29.16 19.06 -1.08
C ASP A 218 29.00 18.27 0.22
N LYS A 219 29.73 18.64 1.28
CA LYS A 219 29.58 18.04 2.63
C LYS A 219 28.18 18.26 3.21
N LEU A 220 27.65 19.49 3.12
CA LEU A 220 26.29 19.80 3.58
C LEU A 220 25.23 19.10 2.72
N SER A 221 25.50 18.85 1.43
CA SER A 221 24.63 18.06 0.59
C SER A 221 24.59 16.62 1.01
N GLU A 222 25.73 15.98 1.22
CA GLU A 222 25.86 14.61 1.67
C GLU A 222 25.19 14.43 3.04
N LEU A 223 25.43 15.34 3.99
CA LEU A 223 24.75 15.35 5.29
C LEU A 223 23.23 15.40 5.13
N LYS A 224 22.72 16.28 4.27
CA LYS A 224 21.26 16.38 4.00
C LYS A 224 20.68 15.08 3.41
N ASP A 225 21.44 14.40 2.57
CA ASP A 225 20.99 13.13 1.98
C ASP A 225 20.98 12.00 3.03
N CYS A 226 21.94 11.95 3.96
CA CYS A 226 21.88 11.07 5.15
C CYS A 226 20.62 11.35 5.99
N LEU A 227 20.34 12.63 6.30
CA LEU A 227 19.14 13.00 7.07
C LEU A 227 17.83 12.57 6.38
N LYS A 228 17.73 12.73 5.07
CA LYS A 228 16.56 12.25 4.31
C LYS A 228 16.34 10.74 4.41
N ILE A 229 17.44 9.96 4.37
CA ILE A 229 17.37 8.51 4.52
C ILE A 229 16.88 8.13 5.93
N ILE A 230 17.41 8.78 6.97
CA ILE A 230 17.04 8.54 8.38
C ILE A 230 15.57 8.91 8.64
N GLN A 231 15.09 10.00 8.04
CA GLN A 231 13.73 10.51 8.19
C GLN A 231 12.69 9.76 7.35
N LYS A 232 13.14 8.95 6.40
CA LYS A 232 12.23 8.15 5.59
C LYS A 232 11.47 7.17 6.47
N ARG A 233 10.13 7.20 6.37
CA ARG A 233 9.28 6.21 7.06
C ARG A 233 9.58 4.82 6.50
N ASN A 234 10.05 3.94 7.36
CA ASN A 234 10.35 2.52 7.04
C ASN A 234 9.29 1.59 7.63
N SER A 235 8.05 2.03 7.69
CA SER A 235 6.94 1.18 8.13
C SER A 235 6.43 0.33 6.99
N LEU A 236 6.25 -0.96 7.27
CA LEU A 236 5.47 -1.83 6.41
C LEU A 236 4.02 -1.37 6.47
N SER A 237 3.46 -0.99 5.33
CA SER A 237 2.07 -0.55 5.26
C SER A 237 1.28 -1.42 4.30
N ILE A 238 0.10 -1.85 4.73
CA ILE A 238 -0.97 -2.33 3.86
C ILE A 238 -1.82 -1.08 3.59
N THR A 239 -1.64 -0.46 2.42
CA THR A 239 -2.31 0.80 2.13
C THR A 239 -3.30 0.59 0.98
N PRO A 240 -4.59 0.35 1.25
CA PRO A 240 -5.63 0.44 0.23
C PRO A 240 -5.75 1.90 -0.24
N LYS A 241 -5.98 2.09 -1.53
CA LYS A 241 -6.29 3.42 -2.06
C LYS A 241 -7.72 3.80 -1.67
N VAL A 242 -7.99 5.09 -1.53
CA VAL A 242 -9.33 5.60 -1.21
C VAL A 242 -10.35 5.15 -2.26
N GLU A 243 -9.98 5.17 -3.54
CA GLU A 243 -10.80 4.71 -4.65
C GLU A 243 -11.14 3.21 -4.54
N ASP A 244 -10.20 2.40 -4.07
CA ASP A 244 -10.42 0.96 -3.82
C ASP A 244 -11.44 0.76 -2.69
N LEU A 245 -11.43 1.61 -1.64
CA LEU A 245 -12.38 1.52 -0.53
C LEU A 245 -13.83 1.73 -1.00
N LYS A 246 -14.06 2.68 -1.91
CA LYS A 246 -15.40 2.95 -2.46
C LYS A 246 -15.97 1.74 -3.23
N VAL A 247 -15.17 1.13 -4.09
CA VAL A 247 -15.64 -0.02 -4.91
C VAL A 247 -15.75 -1.31 -4.09
N VAL A 248 -14.93 -1.49 -3.05
CA VAL A 248 -15.08 -2.60 -2.10
C VAL A 248 -16.32 -2.40 -1.23
N HIS A 249 -16.58 -1.19 -0.73
CA HIS A 249 -17.80 -0.86 -0.01
C HIS A 249 -19.04 -1.26 -0.85
N LYS A 250 -19.08 -0.88 -2.13
CA LYS A 250 -20.18 -1.22 -3.03
C LYS A 250 -20.40 -2.72 -3.16
N TRP A 251 -19.31 -3.51 -3.26
CA TRP A 251 -19.39 -4.96 -3.31
C TRP A 251 -19.97 -5.55 -2.01
N ILE A 252 -19.55 -5.03 -0.85
CA ILE A 252 -20.09 -5.44 0.45
C ILE A 252 -21.58 -5.11 0.54
N MET A 253 -22.00 -3.94 0.09
CA MET A 253 -23.43 -3.57 0.08
C MET A 253 -24.26 -4.50 -0.81
N THR A 254 -23.69 -4.97 -1.92
CA THR A 254 -24.33 -5.87 -2.85
C THR A 254 -24.50 -7.27 -2.28
N TYR A 255 -23.45 -7.84 -1.70
CA TYR A 255 -23.43 -9.27 -1.31
C TYR A 255 -23.52 -9.53 0.19
N ASN A 256 -23.32 -8.52 1.03
CA ASN A 256 -23.33 -8.62 2.50
C ASN A 256 -22.27 -9.61 3.04
N VAL A 257 -21.11 -9.72 2.38
CA VAL A 257 -20.00 -10.60 2.73
C VAL A 257 -18.85 -9.80 3.34
N PRO A 258 -18.27 -10.22 4.48
CA PRO A 258 -17.09 -9.60 5.05
C PRO A 258 -15.93 -9.60 4.06
N HIS A 259 -15.17 -8.48 4.03
CA HIS A 259 -14.04 -8.31 3.13
C HIS A 259 -12.75 -8.09 3.92
N PHE A 260 -11.65 -8.70 3.44
CA PHE A 260 -10.32 -8.62 4.05
C PHE A 260 -9.28 -8.26 3.00
N TYR A 261 -8.32 -7.43 3.40
CA TYR A 261 -7.06 -7.25 2.68
C TYR A 261 -6.02 -8.18 3.28
N VAL A 262 -5.34 -8.95 2.45
CA VAL A 262 -4.29 -9.89 2.85
C VAL A 262 -3.01 -9.57 2.11
N GLN A 263 -1.97 -9.22 2.86
CA GLN A 263 -0.64 -8.94 2.32
C GLN A 263 0.24 -10.18 2.44
N VAL A 264 0.67 -10.72 1.31
CA VAL A 264 1.55 -11.88 1.21
C VAL A 264 2.99 -11.42 0.99
N PHE A 265 3.87 -11.83 1.89
CA PHE A 265 5.32 -11.67 1.82
C PHE A 265 5.96 -13.03 1.57
N PHE A 266 7.27 -13.08 1.34
CA PHE A 266 7.96 -14.37 1.12
C PHE A 266 7.98 -15.28 2.35
N ASP A 267 7.91 -14.73 3.55
CA ASP A 267 8.02 -15.44 4.82
C ASP A 267 6.81 -15.30 5.74
N LYS A 268 5.87 -14.42 5.44
CA LYS A 268 4.71 -14.15 6.30
C LYS A 268 3.50 -13.65 5.52
N VAL A 269 2.34 -13.77 6.14
CA VAL A 269 1.08 -13.24 5.63
C VAL A 269 0.41 -12.44 6.75
N TYR A 270 -0.08 -11.25 6.41
CA TYR A 270 -0.86 -10.41 7.32
C TYR A 270 -2.21 -10.08 6.70
N GLY A 271 -3.23 -10.02 7.53
CA GLY A 271 -4.58 -9.66 7.09
C GLY A 271 -5.19 -8.57 7.96
N VAL A 272 -6.01 -7.73 7.35
CA VAL A 272 -6.83 -6.72 8.02
C VAL A 272 -8.24 -6.73 7.43
N SER A 273 -9.26 -6.62 8.28
CA SER A 273 -10.64 -6.52 7.80
C SER A 273 -10.93 -5.13 7.24
N PHE A 274 -11.78 -5.06 6.23
CA PHE A 274 -12.29 -3.79 5.72
C PHE A 274 -12.96 -2.96 6.81
N GLN A 275 -13.72 -3.60 7.70
CA GLN A 275 -14.31 -2.97 8.87
C GLN A 275 -13.28 -2.25 9.72
N HIS A 276 -12.18 -2.92 10.07
CA HIS A 276 -11.13 -2.31 10.90
C HIS A 276 -10.45 -1.12 10.22
N ILE A 277 -10.26 -1.18 8.89
CA ILE A 277 -9.75 -0.04 8.13
C ILE A 277 -10.70 1.17 8.26
N LEU A 278 -12.01 0.95 8.10
CA LEU A 278 -12.98 2.03 8.24
C LEU A 278 -13.07 2.57 9.67
N GLU A 279 -12.94 1.71 10.70
CA GLU A 279 -12.86 2.11 12.09
C GLU A 279 -11.67 3.04 12.36
N LEU A 280 -10.50 2.74 11.77
CA LEU A 280 -9.31 3.60 11.85
C LEU A 280 -9.56 4.94 11.15
N VAL A 281 -10.14 4.94 9.95
CA VAL A 281 -10.43 6.16 9.18
C VAL A 281 -11.50 7.03 9.86
N SER A 282 -12.44 6.41 10.59
CA SER A 282 -13.49 7.15 11.33
C SER A 282 -13.02 7.72 12.67
N ASN A 283 -11.82 7.33 13.12
CA ASN A 283 -11.27 7.79 14.39
C ASN A 283 -10.60 9.16 14.24
N ARG A 284 -11.27 10.20 14.73
CA ARG A 284 -10.79 11.59 14.65
C ARG A 284 -9.53 11.87 15.47
N ASP A 285 -9.23 11.04 16.46
CA ASP A 285 -8.03 11.19 17.30
C ASP A 285 -6.73 10.83 16.52
N LEU A 286 -6.84 10.24 15.33
CA LEU A 286 -5.72 9.89 14.46
C LEU A 286 -5.47 10.91 13.32
N GLU A 287 -6.25 11.98 13.25
CA GLU A 287 -6.12 13.00 12.19
C GLU A 287 -4.94 13.97 12.43
N ASP A 288 -4.33 13.99 13.62
CA ASP A 288 -3.32 14.99 14.03
C ASP A 288 -1.87 14.44 14.06
N ASP A 289 -1.61 13.25 13.61
CA ASP A 289 -0.28 12.65 13.47
C ASP A 289 0.11 12.51 11.98
#